data_bfb0e5ba66a4da803f3d37dcd0b785e5
#
_entry.id   bfb0e5ba66a4da803f3d37dcd0b785e5
#
_cell.length_a   1.000
_cell.length_b   1.000
_cell.length_c   1.000
_cell.angle_alpha   90.00
_cell.angle_beta   90.00
_cell.angle_gamma   90.00
#
_symmetry.space_group_name_H-M   'P 1'
#
loop_
_entity.id
_entity.type
_entity.pdbx_description
1 polymer ?
#
loop_
_entity_poly.entity_id
_entity_poly.type
_entity_poly.pdbx_seq_one_letter_code
_entity_poly.pdbx_strand_id
1 'polypeptide(L)'
;IKENPSSLVIVDEAYLGLSTVTYDAKYFLNAYNNVVFCRTFSKLYGLAGIRMGYGLCTPMAKQVFKLDLNPFRTSNIGRKVCIAALKDKKYYSDLTKTIISLKDEFISEINKIKGIKAFKSAANFIFIHFDDSIDVQALKDNLASNGYLVRLWTEGGHLSMRITVAPKPDMDKVLELIKDFCSPVNGGGTII
;
A
#
# COMPACT_ATOMS: atom_id res chain seq x y z
N ILE A 1 6.52 -8.89 21.61
CA ILE A 1 7.00 -10.28 21.53
C ILE A 1 7.46 -10.72 22.93
N LYS A 2 8.42 -10.03 23.52
CA LYS A 2 9.01 -10.35 24.83
C LYS A 2 7.99 -10.41 25.96
N GLU A 3 7.04 -9.47 25.98
CA GLU A 3 6.02 -9.34 27.04
C GLU A 3 4.88 -10.36 26.93
N ASN A 4 4.76 -11.03 25.80
CA ASN A 4 3.72 -12.04 25.53
C ASN A 4 4.33 -13.34 24.99
N PRO A 5 5.14 -14.06 25.77
CA PRO A 5 5.87 -15.23 25.28
C PRO A 5 4.98 -16.43 24.93
N SER A 6 3.76 -16.47 25.49
CA SER A 6 2.77 -17.53 25.21
C SER A 6 1.91 -17.25 23.98
N SER A 7 2.00 -16.04 23.40
CA SER A 7 1.24 -15.63 22.21
C SER A 7 2.10 -15.74 20.97
N LEU A 8 1.52 -16.18 19.85
CA LEU A 8 2.16 -16.11 18.55
C LEU A 8 1.98 -14.70 18.00
N VAL A 9 3.09 -14.03 17.72
CA VAL A 9 3.10 -12.70 17.12
C VAL A 9 3.27 -12.82 15.61
N ILE A 10 2.27 -12.37 14.86
CA ILE A 10 2.30 -12.34 13.40
C ILE A 10 2.58 -10.91 12.96
N VAL A 11 3.67 -10.72 12.22
CA VAL A 11 4.05 -9.44 11.64
C VAL A 11 3.71 -9.48 10.16
N ASP A 12 2.72 -8.70 9.76
CA ASP A 12 2.34 -8.56 8.34
C ASP A 12 3.27 -7.58 7.64
N GLU A 13 4.15 -8.11 6.80
CA GLU A 13 5.10 -7.36 5.98
C GLU A 13 4.64 -7.24 4.52
N ALA A 14 3.32 -7.22 4.26
CA ALA A 14 2.80 -7.15 2.89
C ALA A 14 3.30 -5.93 2.10
N TYR A 15 3.65 -4.85 2.79
CA TYR A 15 4.17 -3.61 2.19
C TYR A 15 5.66 -3.37 2.45
N LEU A 16 6.40 -4.39 2.90
CA LEU A 16 7.84 -4.29 3.11
C LEU A 16 8.56 -3.84 1.82
N GLY A 17 9.51 -2.92 1.96
CA GLY A 17 10.29 -2.37 0.84
C GLY A 17 9.59 -1.25 0.06
N LEU A 18 8.46 -0.73 0.54
CA LEU A 18 7.73 0.39 -0.07
C LEU A 18 7.88 1.70 0.73
N SER A 19 8.81 1.73 1.67
CA SER A 19 9.17 2.89 2.49
C SER A 19 10.67 2.88 2.81
N THR A 20 11.13 3.95 3.44
CA THR A 20 12.50 4.05 3.97
C THR A 20 12.69 3.32 5.31
N VAL A 21 11.60 2.85 5.92
CA VAL A 21 11.67 2.10 7.19
C VAL A 21 12.22 0.71 6.92
N THR A 22 13.32 0.38 7.57
CA THR A 22 13.97 -0.92 7.48
C THR A 22 14.23 -1.48 8.86
N TYR A 23 14.14 -2.80 8.99
CA TYR A 23 14.59 -3.54 10.17
C TYR A 23 15.02 -4.95 9.74
N ASP A 24 15.79 -5.61 10.61
CA ASP A 24 16.27 -6.96 10.34
C ASP A 24 15.35 -8.01 11.00
N ALA A 25 14.50 -8.65 10.20
CA ALA A 25 13.67 -9.77 10.68
C ALA A 25 14.49 -10.91 11.28
N LYS A 26 15.74 -11.13 10.81
CA LYS A 26 16.63 -12.16 11.32
C LYS A 26 16.98 -11.92 12.79
N TYR A 27 17.15 -10.67 13.20
CA TYR A 27 17.38 -10.33 14.60
C TYR A 27 16.23 -10.86 15.49
N PHE A 28 14.98 -10.61 15.11
CA PHE A 28 13.82 -11.07 15.87
C PHE A 28 13.66 -12.59 15.86
N LEU A 29 13.92 -13.24 14.72
CA LEU A 29 13.87 -14.70 14.61
C LEU A 29 14.95 -15.40 15.43
N ASN A 30 16.09 -14.77 15.66
CA ASN A 30 17.13 -15.31 16.54
C ASN A 30 16.85 -15.04 18.02
N ALA A 31 16.17 -13.93 18.34
CA ALA A 31 15.90 -13.53 19.72
C ALA A 31 14.61 -14.12 20.32
N TYR A 32 13.64 -14.51 19.48
CA TYR A 32 12.32 -14.92 19.93
C TYR A 32 11.80 -16.12 19.15
N ASN A 33 11.12 -17.03 19.84
CA ASN A 33 10.57 -18.26 19.26
C ASN A 33 9.11 -18.15 18.80
N ASN A 34 8.43 -17.06 19.16
CA ASN A 34 6.99 -16.86 18.98
C ASN A 34 6.65 -15.80 17.95
N VAL A 35 7.47 -15.59 16.94
CA VAL A 35 7.25 -14.58 15.88
C VAL A 35 7.26 -15.20 14.50
N VAL A 36 6.40 -14.65 13.64
CA VAL A 36 6.30 -14.98 12.21
C VAL A 36 6.17 -13.71 11.42
N PHE A 37 6.99 -13.57 10.38
CA PHE A 37 6.90 -12.49 9.39
C PHE A 37 6.24 -13.01 8.12
N CYS A 38 5.13 -12.40 7.72
CA CYS A 38 4.39 -12.77 6.51
C CYS A 38 4.73 -11.80 5.38
N ARG A 39 5.22 -12.33 4.26
CA ARG A 39 5.61 -11.57 3.06
C ARG A 39 4.84 -12.01 1.83
N THR A 40 4.64 -11.10 0.89
CA THR A 40 3.89 -11.37 -0.33
C THR A 40 4.64 -10.90 -1.59
N PHE A 41 4.37 -11.57 -2.71
CA PHE A 41 4.77 -11.12 -4.02
C PHE A 41 3.72 -10.21 -4.69
N SER A 42 2.59 -9.99 -4.04
CA SER A 42 1.44 -9.27 -4.62
C SER A 42 1.61 -7.76 -4.69
N LYS A 43 2.51 -7.17 -3.91
CA LYS A 43 2.65 -5.70 -3.77
C LYS A 43 3.90 -5.20 -4.50
N LEU A 44 5.04 -5.08 -3.82
CA LEU A 44 6.29 -4.59 -4.41
C LEU A 44 6.65 -5.33 -5.72
N TYR A 45 6.47 -6.64 -5.73
CA TYR A 45 6.85 -7.46 -6.88
C TYR A 45 5.84 -7.45 -8.04
N GLY A 46 4.66 -6.85 -7.87
CA GLY A 46 3.65 -6.76 -8.92
C GLY A 46 3.02 -8.09 -9.34
N LEU A 47 3.19 -9.16 -8.56
CA LEU A 47 2.80 -10.52 -8.90
C LEU A 47 1.51 -10.97 -8.20
N ALA A 48 0.55 -10.07 -8.04
CA ALA A 48 -0.70 -10.36 -7.32
C ALA A 48 -1.49 -11.54 -7.91
N GLY A 49 -1.49 -11.69 -9.25
CA GLY A 49 -2.17 -12.79 -9.95
C GLY A 49 -1.54 -14.17 -9.73
N ILE A 50 -0.27 -14.23 -9.32
CA ILE A 50 0.43 -15.48 -9.04
C ILE A 50 -0.03 -16.14 -7.72
N ARG A 51 -0.65 -15.37 -6.82
CA ARG A 51 -1.16 -15.84 -5.52
C ARG A 51 -0.09 -16.48 -4.63
N MET A 52 1.07 -15.86 -4.53
CA MET A 52 2.19 -16.36 -3.73
C MET A 52 2.66 -15.37 -2.66
N GLY A 53 3.08 -15.95 -1.55
CA GLY A 53 3.73 -15.30 -0.44
C GLY A 53 4.60 -16.32 0.32
N TYR A 54 5.28 -15.87 1.37
CA TYR A 54 6.08 -16.73 2.21
C TYR A 54 6.13 -16.20 3.65
N GLY A 55 6.36 -17.11 4.58
CA GLY A 55 6.59 -16.77 5.98
C GLY A 55 8.03 -17.03 6.39
N LEU A 56 8.58 -16.14 7.21
CA LEU A 56 9.82 -16.37 7.94
C LEU A 56 9.45 -16.67 9.40
N CYS A 57 9.80 -17.84 9.89
CA CYS A 57 9.46 -18.24 11.24
C CYS A 57 10.52 -19.17 11.83
N THR A 58 10.50 -19.28 13.16
CA THR A 58 11.29 -20.29 13.86
C THR A 58 10.67 -21.69 13.72
N PRO A 59 11.42 -22.78 13.98
CA PRO A 59 10.88 -24.14 13.99
C PRO A 59 9.70 -24.30 14.96
N MET A 60 9.75 -23.64 16.13
CA MET A 60 8.68 -23.70 17.12
C MET A 60 7.41 -22.99 16.63
N ALA A 61 7.53 -21.78 16.10
CA ALA A 61 6.40 -21.07 15.51
C ALA A 61 5.77 -21.85 14.34
N LYS A 62 6.59 -22.54 13.53
CA LYS A 62 6.11 -23.39 12.43
C LYS A 62 5.18 -24.53 12.91
N GLN A 63 5.44 -25.11 14.08
CA GLN A 63 4.61 -26.19 14.63
C GLN A 63 3.19 -25.72 14.96
N VAL A 64 3.03 -24.46 15.39
CA VAL A 64 1.72 -23.89 15.71
C VAL A 64 0.82 -23.79 14.48
N PHE A 65 1.40 -23.51 13.31
CA PHE A 65 0.62 -23.33 12.08
C PHE A 65 0.02 -24.63 11.54
N LYS A 66 0.46 -25.83 11.98
CA LYS A 66 0.04 -27.12 11.42
C LYS A 66 -0.23 -27.00 9.91
N LEU A 67 0.73 -26.36 9.22
CA LEU A 67 0.58 -26.06 7.79
C LEU A 67 0.38 -27.41 7.09
N ASP A 68 -0.85 -27.62 6.70
CA ASP A 68 -1.19 -28.65 5.73
C ASP A 68 -0.34 -28.37 4.48
N LEU A 69 0.75 -29.12 4.39
CA LEU A 69 1.73 -29.00 3.31
C LEU A 69 1.13 -29.60 2.03
N ASN A 70 -0.04 -29.09 1.63
CA ASN A 70 -0.62 -29.47 0.36
C ASN A 70 0.32 -29.01 -0.78
N PRO A 71 1.03 -29.91 -1.45
CA PRO A 71 2.00 -29.57 -2.48
C PRO A 71 1.36 -28.90 -3.70
N PHE A 72 0.03 -29.01 -3.83
CA PHE A 72 -0.71 -28.45 -4.96
C PHE A 72 -1.14 -26.99 -4.77
N ARG A 73 -0.89 -26.37 -3.60
CA ARG A 73 -1.26 -24.99 -3.32
C ARG A 73 -0.43 -23.95 -4.07
N THR A 74 0.74 -24.32 -4.58
CA THR A 74 1.63 -23.40 -5.28
C THR A 74 2.01 -23.92 -6.66
N SER A 75 1.83 -23.06 -7.67
CA SER A 75 2.24 -23.36 -9.03
C SER A 75 3.77 -23.40 -9.17
N ASN A 76 4.31 -24.40 -9.87
CA ASN A 76 5.74 -24.47 -10.20
C ASN A 76 6.18 -23.28 -11.07
N ILE A 77 5.33 -22.83 -11.99
CA ILE A 77 5.58 -21.63 -12.79
C ILE A 77 5.63 -20.41 -11.89
N GLY A 78 4.65 -20.24 -11.01
CA GLY A 78 4.62 -19.14 -10.04
C GLY A 78 5.87 -19.11 -9.17
N ARG A 79 6.36 -20.25 -8.69
CA ARG A 79 7.62 -20.33 -7.93
C ARG A 79 8.82 -19.83 -8.73
N LYS A 80 8.95 -20.25 -9.99
CA LYS A 80 10.06 -19.80 -10.87
C LYS A 80 10.02 -18.29 -11.08
N VAL A 81 8.83 -17.72 -11.32
CA VAL A 81 8.62 -16.26 -11.47
C VAL A 81 9.00 -15.52 -10.17
N CYS A 82 8.54 -15.99 -9.02
CA CYS A 82 8.88 -15.36 -7.74
C CYS A 82 10.39 -15.42 -7.44
N ILE A 83 11.06 -16.53 -7.75
CA ILE A 83 12.53 -16.65 -7.59
C ILE A 83 13.26 -15.69 -8.53
N ALA A 84 12.81 -15.54 -9.77
CA ALA A 84 13.38 -14.57 -10.70
C ALA A 84 13.24 -13.14 -10.19
N ALA A 85 12.05 -12.79 -9.68
CA ALA A 85 11.80 -11.48 -9.06
C ALA A 85 12.73 -11.20 -7.86
N LEU A 86 12.93 -12.17 -6.97
CA LEU A 86 13.85 -12.01 -5.82
C LEU A 86 15.31 -11.83 -6.25
N LYS A 87 15.71 -12.32 -7.42
CA LYS A 87 17.08 -12.16 -7.95
C LYS A 87 17.31 -10.79 -8.57
N ASP A 88 16.29 -10.13 -9.09
CA ASP A 88 16.40 -8.82 -9.74
C ASP A 88 16.37 -7.67 -8.71
N LYS A 89 17.38 -7.68 -7.83
CA LYS A 89 17.49 -6.71 -6.74
C LYS A 89 17.61 -5.27 -7.24
N LYS A 90 18.27 -5.07 -8.38
CA LYS A 90 18.46 -3.73 -8.93
C LYS A 90 17.14 -3.13 -9.37
N TYR A 91 16.35 -3.86 -10.17
CA TYR A 91 15.06 -3.40 -10.63
C TYR A 91 14.14 -3.00 -9.46
N TYR A 92 13.98 -3.88 -8.46
CA TYR A 92 13.10 -3.61 -7.32
C TYR A 92 13.62 -2.53 -6.39
N SER A 93 14.92 -2.36 -6.27
CA SER A 93 15.51 -1.22 -5.54
C SER A 93 15.19 0.11 -6.22
N ASP A 94 15.34 0.18 -7.54
CA ASP A 94 15.07 1.38 -8.30
C ASP A 94 13.56 1.69 -8.34
N LEU A 95 12.71 0.65 -8.50
CA LEU A 95 11.26 0.78 -8.40
C LEU A 95 10.81 1.31 -7.02
N THR A 96 11.41 0.80 -5.93
CA THR A 96 11.13 1.29 -4.57
C THR A 96 11.41 2.79 -4.45
N LYS A 97 12.57 3.25 -4.95
CA LYS A 97 12.93 4.69 -4.93
C LYS A 97 11.93 5.52 -5.71
N THR A 98 11.54 5.04 -6.88
CA THR A 98 10.56 5.72 -7.73
C THR A 98 9.20 5.83 -7.02
N ILE A 99 8.70 4.75 -6.43
CA ILE A 99 7.42 4.75 -5.70
C ILE A 99 7.47 5.73 -4.51
N ILE A 100 8.57 5.74 -3.75
CA ILE A 100 8.73 6.65 -2.61
C ILE A 100 8.72 8.10 -3.09
N SER A 101 9.50 8.42 -4.13
CA SER A 101 9.58 9.78 -4.67
C SER A 101 8.22 10.28 -5.19
N LEU A 102 7.52 9.48 -5.98
CA LEU A 102 6.19 9.83 -6.51
C LEU A 102 5.16 10.02 -5.39
N LYS A 103 5.22 9.19 -4.38
CA LYS A 103 4.34 9.28 -3.20
C LYS A 103 4.58 10.57 -2.43
N ASP A 104 5.84 10.89 -2.14
CA ASP A 104 6.21 12.08 -1.37
C ASP A 104 5.89 13.37 -2.15
N GLU A 105 6.13 13.39 -3.47
CA GLU A 105 5.75 14.48 -4.36
C GLU A 105 4.22 14.70 -4.35
N PHE A 106 3.45 13.64 -4.55
CA PHE A 106 1.99 13.73 -4.56
C PHE A 106 1.44 14.21 -3.21
N ILE A 107 1.94 13.68 -2.09
CA ILE A 107 1.53 14.11 -0.73
C ILE A 107 1.84 15.60 -0.52
N SER A 108 3.02 16.05 -0.95
CA SER A 108 3.42 17.44 -0.84
C SER A 108 2.49 18.37 -1.63
N GLU A 109 2.12 17.99 -2.84
CA GLU A 109 1.27 18.79 -3.71
C GLU A 109 -0.20 18.81 -3.27
N ILE A 110 -0.75 17.64 -2.92
CA ILE A 110 -2.16 17.55 -2.54
C ILE A 110 -2.45 18.23 -1.21
N ASN A 111 -1.48 18.25 -0.28
CA ASN A 111 -1.61 18.94 1.00
C ASN A 111 -1.61 20.48 0.88
N LYS A 112 -1.37 21.04 -0.31
CA LYS A 112 -1.55 22.48 -0.58
C LYS A 112 -3.00 22.84 -0.84
N ILE A 113 -3.86 21.87 -1.10
CA ILE A 113 -5.30 22.08 -1.37
C ILE A 113 -6.01 22.23 -0.03
N LYS A 114 -6.76 23.31 0.14
CA LYS A 114 -7.56 23.55 1.35
C LYS A 114 -8.59 22.45 1.53
N GLY A 115 -8.74 21.95 2.76
CA GLY A 115 -9.69 20.90 3.09
C GLY A 115 -9.20 19.48 2.82
N ILE A 116 -7.95 19.30 2.35
CA ILE A 116 -7.36 17.98 2.07
C ILE A 116 -6.16 17.73 2.98
N LYS A 117 -6.09 16.51 3.52
CA LYS A 117 -4.96 16.04 4.33
C LYS A 117 -4.54 14.64 3.87
N ALA A 118 -3.42 14.56 3.18
CA ALA A 118 -2.76 13.30 2.87
C ALA A 118 -1.69 12.94 3.92
N PHE A 119 -1.60 11.66 4.26
CA PHE A 119 -0.69 11.17 5.29
C PHE A 119 0.50 10.44 4.69
N LYS A 120 1.66 10.53 5.34
CA LYS A 120 2.81 9.69 4.99
C LYS A 120 2.45 8.21 5.10
N SER A 121 2.84 7.43 4.11
CA SER A 121 2.49 6.02 4.02
C SER A 121 3.73 5.15 3.79
N ALA A 122 3.82 4.03 4.49
CA ALA A 122 4.82 2.99 4.26
C ALA A 122 4.39 1.96 3.20
N ALA A 123 3.22 2.15 2.57
CA ALA A 123 2.67 1.30 1.53
C ALA A 123 2.83 1.91 0.12
N ASN A 124 2.31 1.21 -0.89
CA ASN A 124 2.22 1.72 -2.26
C ASN A 124 0.93 2.50 -2.53
N PHE A 125 0.34 3.07 -1.51
CA PHE A 125 -0.85 3.91 -1.62
C PHE A 125 -0.75 5.10 -0.68
N ILE A 126 -1.56 6.12 -0.97
CA ILE A 126 -1.70 7.33 -0.18
C ILE A 126 -3.11 7.31 0.43
N PHE A 127 -3.21 7.61 1.72
CA PHE A 127 -4.47 7.77 2.41
C PHE A 127 -4.74 9.26 2.60
N ILE A 128 -5.94 9.69 2.23
CA ILE A 128 -6.31 11.11 2.11
C ILE A 128 -7.61 11.34 2.85
N HIS A 129 -7.59 12.26 3.79
CA HIS A 129 -8.76 12.82 4.46
C HIS A 129 -9.23 14.07 3.72
N PHE A 130 -10.54 14.26 3.71
CA PHE A 130 -11.21 15.45 3.20
C PHE A 130 -12.07 16.05 4.30
N ASP A 131 -12.17 17.37 4.35
CA ASP A 131 -13.13 18.02 5.22
C ASP A 131 -14.55 17.98 4.62
N ASP A 132 -15.54 18.35 5.41
CA ASP A 132 -16.96 18.25 5.04
C ASP A 132 -17.36 19.20 3.89
N SER A 133 -16.50 20.12 3.48
CA SER A 133 -16.74 21.03 2.35
C SER A 133 -16.54 20.36 0.98
N ILE A 134 -15.91 19.18 0.94
CA ILE A 134 -15.60 18.45 -0.29
C ILE A 134 -16.49 17.22 -0.41
N ASP A 135 -17.30 17.17 -1.46
CA ASP A 135 -18.07 15.97 -1.80
C ASP A 135 -17.14 14.88 -2.35
N VAL A 136 -16.66 14.03 -1.44
CA VAL A 136 -15.70 12.95 -1.74
C VAL A 136 -16.31 11.87 -2.66
N GLN A 137 -17.63 11.66 -2.59
CA GLN A 137 -18.30 10.73 -3.49
C GLN A 137 -18.33 11.29 -4.91
N ALA A 138 -18.72 12.55 -5.08
CA ALA A 138 -18.70 13.20 -6.39
C ALA A 138 -17.27 13.28 -6.97
N LEU A 139 -16.26 13.54 -6.13
CA LEU A 139 -14.85 13.50 -6.56
C LEU A 139 -14.46 12.10 -7.05
N LYS A 140 -14.82 11.03 -6.34
CA LYS A 140 -14.57 9.66 -6.79
C LYS A 140 -15.23 9.38 -8.14
N ASP A 141 -16.47 9.83 -8.35
CA ASP A 141 -17.21 9.59 -9.58
C ASP A 141 -16.60 10.42 -10.74
N ASN A 142 -16.10 11.62 -10.46
CA ASN A 142 -15.33 12.43 -11.42
C ASN A 142 -14.03 11.72 -11.83
N LEU A 143 -13.25 11.20 -10.87
CA LEU A 143 -12.04 10.42 -11.16
C LEU A 143 -12.38 9.16 -11.99
N ALA A 144 -13.44 8.44 -11.64
CA ALA A 144 -13.87 7.24 -12.36
C ALA A 144 -14.29 7.54 -13.80
N SER A 145 -14.99 8.64 -14.06
CA SER A 145 -15.36 9.07 -15.42
C SER A 145 -14.16 9.44 -16.28
N ASN A 146 -13.03 9.80 -15.64
CA ASN A 146 -11.74 10.03 -16.29
C ASN A 146 -10.84 8.78 -16.33
N GLY A 147 -11.36 7.60 -15.97
CA GLY A 147 -10.65 6.32 -16.05
C GLY A 147 -9.83 5.95 -14.80
N TYR A 148 -9.90 6.73 -13.72
CA TYR A 148 -9.14 6.50 -12.49
C TYR A 148 -10.03 5.93 -11.38
N LEU A 149 -9.85 4.65 -11.07
CA LEU A 149 -10.60 3.98 -10.01
C LEU A 149 -9.86 4.11 -8.66
N VAL A 150 -10.49 4.74 -7.70
CA VAL A 150 -10.00 4.93 -6.34
C VAL A 150 -10.89 4.24 -5.33
N ARG A 151 -10.38 3.99 -4.13
CA ARG A 151 -11.16 3.36 -3.07
C ARG A 151 -11.53 4.38 -2.00
N LEU A 152 -12.82 4.46 -1.67
CA LEU A 152 -13.27 5.18 -0.48
C LEU A 152 -13.18 4.28 0.76
N TRP A 153 -12.99 4.94 1.88
CA TRP A 153 -12.96 4.35 3.21
C TRP A 153 -13.73 5.23 4.17
N THR A 154 -14.60 4.64 4.97
CA THR A 154 -15.35 5.37 6.00
C THR A 154 -14.76 5.00 7.36
N GLU A 155 -14.31 5.99 8.11
CA GLU A 155 -13.81 5.83 9.47
C GLU A 155 -14.34 6.99 10.33
N GLY A 156 -14.96 6.66 11.47
CA GLY A 156 -15.53 7.68 12.37
C GLY A 156 -16.59 8.57 11.73
N GLY A 157 -17.27 8.11 10.68
CA GLY A 157 -18.27 8.90 9.95
C GLY A 157 -17.71 9.79 8.84
N HIS A 158 -16.38 9.90 8.71
CA HIS A 158 -15.74 10.69 7.66
C HIS A 158 -15.34 9.82 6.49
N LEU A 159 -15.56 10.33 5.26
CA LEU A 159 -15.09 9.70 4.04
C LEU A 159 -13.63 10.07 3.79
N SER A 160 -12.83 9.05 3.53
CA SER A 160 -11.44 9.15 3.13
C SER A 160 -11.22 8.43 1.82
N MET A 161 -10.17 8.79 1.10
CA MET A 161 -9.82 8.18 -0.17
C MET A 161 -8.45 7.50 -0.09
N ARG A 162 -8.35 6.34 -0.72
CA ARG A 162 -7.09 5.65 -0.90
C ARG A 162 -6.72 5.61 -2.38
N ILE A 163 -5.56 6.20 -2.72
CA ILE A 163 -5.01 6.24 -4.08
C ILE A 163 -3.76 5.37 -4.12
N THR A 164 -3.73 4.39 -5.02
CA THR A 164 -2.53 3.58 -5.25
C THR A 164 -1.53 4.38 -6.09
N VAL A 165 -0.25 4.35 -5.72
CA VAL A 165 0.80 5.01 -6.48
C VAL A 165 0.94 4.32 -7.84
N ALA A 166 0.80 5.09 -8.89
CA ALA A 166 0.87 4.71 -10.29
C ALA A 166 2.08 5.40 -10.97
N PRO A 167 2.35 5.15 -12.25
CA PRO A 167 3.34 5.91 -13.01
C PRO A 167 3.10 7.42 -12.96
N LYS A 168 4.18 8.20 -13.08
CA LYS A 168 4.11 9.67 -12.91
C LYS A 168 3.01 10.34 -13.74
N PRO A 169 2.81 10.04 -15.04
CA PRO A 169 1.73 10.69 -15.80
C PRO A 169 0.34 10.50 -15.21
N ASP A 170 0.06 9.31 -14.67
CA ASP A 170 -1.23 9.02 -14.03
C ASP A 170 -1.36 9.76 -12.69
N MET A 171 -0.28 9.80 -11.89
CA MET A 171 -0.27 10.55 -10.63
C MET A 171 -0.47 12.04 -10.86
N ASP A 172 0.19 12.60 -11.87
CA ASP A 172 0.06 14.01 -12.24
C ASP A 172 -1.38 14.32 -12.69
N LYS A 173 -1.98 13.44 -13.52
CA LYS A 173 -3.37 13.61 -13.98
C LYS A 173 -4.39 13.49 -12.86
N VAL A 174 -4.22 12.54 -11.96
CA VAL A 174 -5.10 12.42 -10.78
C VAL A 174 -5.00 13.66 -9.89
N LEU A 175 -3.79 14.19 -9.69
CA LEU A 175 -3.59 15.40 -8.91
C LEU A 175 -4.25 16.63 -9.57
N GLU A 176 -4.13 16.77 -10.88
CA GLU A 176 -4.80 17.81 -11.69
C GLU A 176 -6.32 17.73 -11.50
N LEU A 177 -6.92 16.56 -11.72
CA LEU A 177 -8.36 16.36 -11.58
C LEU A 177 -8.87 16.70 -10.16
N ILE A 178 -8.12 16.36 -9.13
CA ILE A 178 -8.47 16.71 -7.74
C ILE A 178 -8.36 18.24 -7.54
N LYS A 179 -7.30 18.88 -8.06
CA LYS A 179 -7.14 20.35 -7.99
C LYS A 179 -8.30 21.06 -8.68
N ASP A 180 -8.66 20.63 -9.86
CA ASP A 180 -9.75 21.24 -10.65
C ASP A 180 -11.10 21.09 -9.95
N PHE A 181 -11.38 19.90 -9.40
CA PHE A 181 -12.60 19.62 -8.65
C PHE A 181 -12.73 20.48 -7.39
N CYS A 182 -11.62 20.69 -6.68
CA CYS A 182 -11.58 21.47 -5.43
C CYS A 182 -11.36 22.97 -5.65
N SER A 183 -11.08 23.41 -6.88
CA SER A 183 -10.95 24.85 -7.19
C SER A 183 -12.32 25.52 -7.10
N PRO A 184 -12.42 26.70 -6.47
CA PRO A 184 -13.67 27.45 -6.50
C PRO A 184 -14.00 27.76 -7.97
N VAL A 185 -15.20 27.41 -8.40
CA VAL A 185 -15.71 27.74 -9.72
C VAL A 185 -15.64 29.25 -9.88
N ASN A 186 -14.67 29.75 -10.65
CA ASN A 186 -14.62 31.13 -11.06
C ASN A 186 -15.78 31.37 -12.04
N GLY A 187 -16.84 31.98 -11.56
CA GLY A 187 -17.83 32.56 -12.47
C GLY A 187 -19.27 32.26 -12.17
N GLY A 188 -19.95 33.21 -11.54
CA GLY A 188 -21.25 33.71 -11.95
C GLY A 188 -22.37 32.69 -12.06
N GLY A 189 -22.98 32.42 -10.94
CA GLY A 189 -24.33 31.89 -10.88
C GLY A 189 -24.97 32.35 -9.58
N THR A 190 -25.47 33.58 -9.57
CA THR A 190 -26.43 34.04 -8.58
C THR A 190 -27.61 33.08 -8.66
N ILE A 191 -27.77 32.24 -7.64
CA ILE A 191 -29.02 31.52 -7.46
C ILE A 191 -29.98 32.51 -6.80
N ILE A 192 -30.98 32.88 -7.57
CA ILE A 192 -32.19 33.62 -7.11
C ILE A 192 -33.06 32.66 -6.32
#